data_3e598742c34ab099ec27d7c239442b1c
#
_entry.id   3e598742c34ab099ec27d7c239442b1c
#
_cell.length_a   1.000
_cell.length_b   1.000
_cell.length_c   1.000
_cell.angle_alpha   90.00
_cell.angle_beta   90.00
_cell.angle_gamma   90.00
#
_symmetry.space_group_name_H-M   'P 1'
#
loop_
_entity.id
_entity.type
_entity.pdbx_description
1 polymer ?
#
loop_
_entity_poly.entity_id
_entity_poly.type
_entity_poly.pdbx_seq_one_letter_code
_entity_poly.pdbx_strand_id
1 'polypeptide(L)'
;MYLYQPTSGYAYNSDSIFLYDFISSFQPRGSLLDVGCGVGIISLLLTRDHKIKTSIIDKQESMLQYAKHNFMLNNLDVHAYLEDFTQFNEENKFDYIVSNPPFYDSNVTQSENTHLNIARYAHHLPIDSFIAKVKKLLTPRGRFIFCYDAKQVDRLLFALKKEKINPEVMRFVHSKIDRESKLVMISARMNSKSLMKILAPLVVFNNESIYNDEAQNAFIKAGTHSIKGDY
;
A
#
# COMPACT_ATOMS: atom_id res chain seq x y z
N MET A 1 12.02 -6.01 -13.40
CA MET A 1 10.60 -6.05 -13.87
C MET A 1 10.30 -4.79 -14.66
N TYR A 2 9.51 -4.91 -15.72
CA TYR A 2 9.02 -3.76 -16.46
C TYR A 2 7.69 -3.27 -15.89
N LEU A 3 7.55 -1.96 -15.75
CA LEU A 3 6.36 -1.34 -15.21
C LEU A 3 5.94 -0.14 -16.05
N TYR A 4 4.80 -0.24 -16.70
CA TYR A 4 4.18 0.88 -17.39
C TYR A 4 3.45 1.79 -16.42
N GLN A 5 3.58 3.10 -16.63
CA GLN A 5 2.91 4.14 -15.87
C GLN A 5 2.37 5.21 -16.82
N PRO A 6 1.28 5.90 -16.47
CA PRO A 6 0.78 6.99 -17.29
C PRO A 6 1.83 8.11 -17.43
N THR A 7 1.83 8.77 -18.59
CA THR A 7 2.68 9.95 -18.84
C THR A 7 2.26 11.15 -18.00
N SER A 8 0.95 11.23 -17.70
CA SER A 8 0.33 12.25 -16.85
C SER A 8 -0.54 11.61 -15.79
N GLY A 9 -0.65 12.21 -14.61
CA GLY A 9 -1.46 11.72 -13.51
C GLY A 9 -0.65 11.04 -12.40
N TYR A 10 -1.23 10.04 -11.75
CA TYR A 10 -0.60 9.35 -10.62
C TYR A 10 0.43 8.32 -11.12
N ALA A 11 1.66 8.50 -10.69
CA ALA A 11 2.72 7.51 -10.79
C ALA A 11 3.07 7.00 -9.38
N TYR A 12 3.51 5.74 -9.26
CA TYR A 12 3.97 5.24 -7.97
C TYR A 12 5.20 6.03 -7.48
N ASN A 13 5.35 6.10 -6.17
CA ASN A 13 6.44 6.78 -5.49
C ASN A 13 7.25 5.80 -4.61
N SER A 14 8.26 6.33 -3.93
CA SER A 14 9.10 5.58 -2.99
C SER A 14 8.31 4.88 -1.89
N ASP A 15 7.17 5.43 -1.46
CA ASP A 15 6.36 4.87 -0.38
C ASP A 15 5.85 3.47 -0.75
N SER A 16 5.49 3.26 -2.03
CA SER A 16 5.08 1.95 -2.54
C SER A 16 6.22 0.92 -2.48
N ILE A 17 7.46 1.34 -2.73
CA ILE A 17 8.64 0.46 -2.65
C ILE A 17 8.96 0.11 -1.19
N PHE A 18 8.91 1.10 -0.31
CA PHE A 18 9.14 0.86 1.13
C PHE A 18 8.04 -0.01 1.73
N LEU A 19 6.78 0.20 1.33
CA LEU A 19 5.67 -0.65 1.77
C LEU A 19 5.82 -2.08 1.24
N TYR A 20 6.19 -2.27 -0.04
CA TYR A 20 6.49 -3.60 -0.58
C TYR A 20 7.60 -4.30 0.24
N ASP A 21 8.70 -3.61 0.54
CA ASP A 21 9.80 -4.20 1.31
C ASP A 21 9.35 -4.56 2.75
N PHE A 22 8.58 -3.68 3.38
CA PHE A 22 7.98 -3.92 4.69
C PHE A 22 7.03 -5.13 4.67
N ILE A 23 6.15 -5.25 3.66
CA ILE A 23 5.25 -6.40 3.51
C ILE A 23 6.06 -7.69 3.29
N SER A 24 7.09 -7.64 2.45
CA SER A 24 7.94 -8.79 2.14
C SER A 24 8.62 -9.38 3.37
N SER A 25 8.93 -8.57 4.39
CA SER A 25 9.53 -9.04 5.65
C SER A 25 8.62 -10.02 6.43
N PHE A 26 7.32 -10.01 6.17
CA PHE A 26 6.34 -10.94 6.76
C PHE A 26 6.17 -12.23 5.94
N GLN A 27 6.86 -12.38 4.81
CA GLN A 27 6.81 -13.54 3.91
C GLN A 27 5.36 -13.98 3.60
N PRO A 28 4.56 -13.12 2.95
CA PRO A 28 3.15 -13.38 2.70
C PRO A 28 2.94 -14.66 1.89
N ARG A 29 1.87 -15.40 2.22
CA ARG A 29 1.45 -16.63 1.54
C ARG A 29 -0.07 -16.69 1.50
N GLY A 30 -0.62 -17.46 0.57
CA GLY A 30 -2.07 -17.62 0.43
C GLY A 30 -2.69 -16.54 -0.44
N SER A 31 -3.84 -16.00 -0.07
CA SER A 31 -4.58 -15.01 -0.84
C SER A 31 -4.25 -13.58 -0.40
N LEU A 32 -4.02 -12.70 -1.38
CA LEU A 32 -3.73 -11.29 -1.15
C LEU A 32 -4.68 -10.40 -1.96
N LEU A 33 -5.17 -9.33 -1.33
CA LEU A 33 -5.88 -8.24 -1.99
C LEU A 33 -5.09 -6.94 -1.84
N ASP A 34 -4.75 -6.30 -2.97
CA ASP A 34 -4.17 -4.95 -3.01
C ASP A 34 -5.27 -3.93 -3.28
N VAL A 35 -5.53 -3.07 -2.29
CA VAL A 35 -6.64 -2.11 -2.32
C VAL A 35 -6.16 -0.73 -2.74
N GLY A 36 -6.78 -0.19 -3.81
CA GLY A 36 -6.31 1.02 -4.45
C GLY A 36 -4.97 0.78 -5.13
N CYS A 37 -4.89 -0.29 -5.92
CA CYS A 37 -3.63 -0.81 -6.45
C CYS A 37 -2.90 0.16 -7.40
N GLY A 38 -3.60 1.17 -7.95
CA GLY A 38 -3.03 2.05 -8.96
C GLY A 38 -2.48 1.25 -10.15
N VAL A 39 -1.21 1.45 -10.48
CA VAL A 39 -0.53 0.69 -11.55
C VAL A 39 -0.08 -0.72 -11.13
N GLY A 40 -0.42 -1.16 -9.91
CA GLY A 40 -0.21 -2.52 -9.40
C GLY A 40 1.20 -2.81 -8.87
N ILE A 41 2.03 -1.80 -8.61
CA ILE A 41 3.45 -1.99 -8.26
C ILE A 41 3.66 -2.88 -7.03
N ILE A 42 2.90 -2.68 -5.96
CA ILE A 42 3.06 -3.42 -4.70
C ILE A 42 2.71 -4.89 -4.92
N SER A 43 1.52 -5.15 -5.43
CA SER A 43 1.03 -6.49 -5.70
C SER A 43 1.85 -7.23 -6.75
N LEU A 44 2.33 -6.53 -7.78
CA LEU A 44 3.21 -7.10 -8.81
C LEU A 44 4.52 -7.63 -8.22
N LEU A 45 5.20 -6.81 -7.39
CA LEU A 45 6.45 -7.20 -6.74
C LEU A 45 6.24 -8.33 -5.73
N LEU A 46 5.14 -8.28 -4.96
CA LEU A 46 4.81 -9.34 -4.01
C LEU A 46 4.50 -10.66 -4.72
N THR A 47 3.81 -10.62 -5.87
CA THR A 47 3.51 -11.83 -6.67
C THR A 47 4.77 -12.46 -7.26
N ARG A 48 5.75 -11.63 -7.67
CA ARG A 48 7.05 -12.11 -8.15
C ARG A 48 7.81 -12.88 -7.06
N ASP A 49 7.80 -12.36 -5.82
CA ASP A 49 8.72 -12.81 -4.77
C ASP A 49 8.11 -13.82 -3.81
N HIS A 50 6.79 -13.95 -3.79
CA HIS A 50 6.07 -14.75 -2.79
C HIS A 50 5.05 -15.70 -3.43
N LYS A 51 4.76 -16.82 -2.76
CA LYS A 51 3.74 -17.79 -3.20
C LYS A 51 2.34 -17.29 -2.76
N ILE A 52 1.81 -16.32 -3.47
CA ILE A 52 0.50 -15.73 -3.21
C ILE A 52 -0.42 -15.82 -4.43
N LYS A 53 -1.73 -15.91 -4.17
CA LYS A 53 -2.78 -15.69 -5.17
C LYS A 53 -3.21 -14.23 -5.07
N THR A 54 -2.92 -13.44 -6.08
CA THR A 54 -3.07 -12.00 -6.04
C THR A 54 -4.39 -11.56 -6.64
N SER A 55 -5.10 -10.75 -5.88
CA SER A 55 -6.22 -9.93 -6.37
C SER A 55 -5.90 -8.46 -6.19
N ILE A 56 -6.37 -7.64 -7.11
CA ILE A 56 -6.22 -6.18 -7.09
C ILE A 56 -7.58 -5.51 -7.25
N ILE A 57 -7.78 -4.38 -6.61
CA ILE A 57 -9.00 -3.59 -6.75
C ILE A 57 -8.65 -2.11 -6.87
N ASP A 58 -9.25 -1.46 -7.87
CA ASP A 58 -9.20 0.00 -8.02
C ASP A 58 -10.52 0.49 -8.61
N LYS A 59 -10.95 1.70 -8.25
CA LYS A 59 -12.13 2.33 -8.83
C LYS A 59 -11.87 3.07 -10.13
N GLN A 60 -10.60 3.34 -10.44
CA GLN A 60 -10.16 4.01 -11.66
C GLN A 60 -9.84 2.96 -12.72
N GLU A 61 -10.67 2.88 -13.74
CA GLU A 61 -10.52 1.92 -14.84
C GLU A 61 -9.15 2.03 -15.51
N SER A 62 -8.70 3.26 -15.79
CA SER A 62 -7.39 3.51 -16.40
C SER A 62 -6.24 2.93 -15.57
N MET A 63 -6.26 3.12 -14.24
CA MET A 63 -5.22 2.57 -13.35
C MET A 63 -5.24 1.05 -13.36
N LEU A 64 -6.44 0.46 -13.30
CA LEU A 64 -6.59 -0.99 -13.32
C LEU A 64 -6.13 -1.61 -14.64
N GLN A 65 -6.31 -0.92 -15.77
CA GLN A 65 -5.78 -1.32 -17.08
C GLN A 65 -4.26 -1.35 -17.07
N TYR A 66 -3.59 -0.31 -16.54
CA TYR A 66 -2.14 -0.33 -16.35
C TYR A 66 -1.69 -1.49 -15.46
N ALA A 67 -2.38 -1.72 -14.34
CA ALA A 67 -2.03 -2.83 -13.44
C ALA A 67 -2.14 -4.19 -14.17
N LYS A 68 -3.24 -4.46 -14.85
CA LYS A 68 -3.42 -5.71 -15.63
C LYS A 68 -2.35 -5.87 -16.71
N HIS A 69 -2.04 -4.81 -17.43
CA HIS A 69 -0.97 -4.81 -18.42
C HIS A 69 0.39 -5.13 -17.81
N ASN A 70 0.71 -4.54 -16.66
CA ASN A 70 1.95 -4.79 -15.94
C ASN A 70 2.09 -6.25 -15.49
N PHE A 71 1.01 -6.86 -15.02
CA PHE A 71 1.01 -8.28 -14.68
C PHE A 71 1.24 -9.15 -15.92
N MET A 72 0.51 -8.89 -17.00
CA MET A 72 0.66 -9.60 -18.27
C MET A 72 2.08 -9.50 -18.83
N LEU A 73 2.65 -8.29 -18.85
CA LEU A 73 4.00 -8.04 -19.36
C LEU A 73 5.09 -8.81 -18.60
N ASN A 74 4.87 -9.08 -17.33
CA ASN A 74 5.80 -9.81 -16.49
C ASN A 74 5.44 -11.31 -16.34
N ASN A 75 4.47 -11.83 -17.12
CA ASN A 75 4.00 -13.22 -17.08
C ASN A 75 3.52 -13.65 -15.67
N LEU A 76 2.80 -12.78 -14.98
CA LEU A 76 2.22 -13.02 -13.66
C LEU A 76 0.68 -12.97 -13.74
N ASP A 77 0.05 -13.87 -13.00
CA ASP A 77 -1.41 -13.94 -12.91
C ASP A 77 -1.95 -12.98 -11.85
N VAL A 78 -3.10 -12.37 -12.15
CA VAL A 78 -3.82 -11.50 -11.23
C VAL A 78 -5.33 -11.55 -11.48
N HIS A 79 -6.10 -11.50 -10.41
CA HIS A 79 -7.54 -11.27 -10.48
C HIS A 79 -7.84 -9.80 -10.20
N ALA A 80 -8.55 -9.13 -11.10
CA ALA A 80 -8.73 -7.67 -11.03
C ALA A 80 -10.21 -7.28 -10.93
N TYR A 81 -10.53 -6.43 -9.94
CA TYR A 81 -11.86 -5.89 -9.69
C TYR A 81 -11.89 -4.38 -10.01
N LEU A 82 -12.78 -3.96 -10.89
CA LEU A 82 -13.08 -2.54 -11.14
C LEU A 82 -14.25 -2.13 -10.27
N GLU A 83 -13.98 -1.66 -9.06
CA GLU A 83 -15.03 -1.34 -8.11
C GLU A 83 -14.51 -0.39 -7.02
N ASP A 84 -15.42 0.40 -6.43
CA ASP A 84 -15.12 1.13 -5.20
C ASP A 84 -15.03 0.14 -4.03
N PHE A 85 -13.88 0.12 -3.35
CA PHE A 85 -13.63 -0.80 -2.25
C PHE A 85 -14.68 -0.70 -1.13
N THR A 86 -15.29 0.46 -0.93
CA THR A 86 -16.35 0.62 0.09
C THR A 86 -17.60 -0.19 -0.23
N GLN A 87 -17.86 -0.44 -1.52
CA GLN A 87 -18.99 -1.22 -2.01
C GLN A 87 -18.64 -2.69 -2.26
N PHE A 88 -17.35 -2.98 -2.43
CA PHE A 88 -16.83 -4.30 -2.78
C PHE A 88 -17.29 -5.37 -1.80
N ASN A 89 -17.86 -6.45 -2.31
CA ASN A 89 -18.27 -7.61 -1.55
C ASN A 89 -17.72 -8.87 -2.19
N GLU A 90 -17.02 -9.65 -1.40
CA GLU A 90 -16.42 -10.92 -1.81
C GLU A 90 -16.67 -11.95 -0.71
N GLU A 91 -17.14 -13.13 -1.09
CA GLU A 91 -17.40 -14.24 -0.16
C GLU A 91 -16.08 -14.84 0.34
N ASN A 92 -15.11 -14.95 -0.57
CA ASN A 92 -13.78 -15.45 -0.24
C ASN A 92 -13.01 -14.42 0.57
N LYS A 93 -12.44 -14.86 1.69
CA LYS A 93 -11.63 -14.01 2.56
C LYS A 93 -10.19 -14.04 2.13
N PHE A 94 -9.47 -12.97 2.44
CA PHE A 94 -8.04 -12.81 2.12
C PHE A 94 -7.16 -13.03 3.35
N ASP A 95 -6.04 -13.72 3.15
CA ASP A 95 -5.02 -13.89 4.19
C ASP A 95 -4.23 -12.60 4.41
N TYR A 96 -4.07 -11.82 3.34
CA TYR A 96 -3.43 -10.52 3.36
C TYR A 96 -4.29 -9.50 2.62
N ILE A 97 -4.49 -8.35 3.25
CA ILE A 97 -4.97 -7.14 2.57
C ILE A 97 -3.87 -6.10 2.71
N VAL A 98 -3.49 -5.50 1.60
CA VAL A 98 -2.46 -4.47 1.56
C VAL A 98 -3.00 -3.21 0.91
N SER A 99 -2.49 -2.05 1.30
CA SER A 99 -2.91 -0.78 0.69
C SER A 99 -1.87 0.32 0.92
N ASN A 100 -1.67 1.13 -0.10
CA ASN A 100 -1.08 2.46 -0.01
C ASN A 100 -2.18 3.49 -0.32
N PRO A 101 -3.14 3.71 0.61
CA PRO A 101 -4.32 4.52 0.32
C PRO A 101 -3.98 6.01 0.25
N PRO A 102 -4.82 6.83 -0.39
CA PRO A 102 -4.67 8.27 -0.34
C PRO A 102 -4.85 8.78 1.09
N PHE A 103 -3.91 9.61 1.59
CA PHE A 103 -3.89 10.08 2.98
C PHE A 103 -3.66 11.58 3.14
N TYR A 104 -3.60 12.35 2.05
CA TYR A 104 -3.48 13.81 2.16
C TYR A 104 -4.79 14.45 2.58
N ASP A 105 -4.71 15.36 3.55
CA ASP A 105 -5.86 16.14 4.04
C ASP A 105 -6.39 17.07 2.92
N SER A 106 -7.71 17.22 2.86
CA SER A 106 -8.40 18.09 1.90
C SER A 106 -8.06 19.59 2.05
N ASN A 107 -7.42 19.97 3.15
CA ASN A 107 -6.98 21.35 3.40
C ASN A 107 -5.67 21.73 2.66
N VAL A 108 -5.01 20.78 1.99
CA VAL A 108 -3.84 21.08 1.16
C VAL A 108 -4.33 21.47 -0.23
N THR A 109 -3.64 22.41 -0.89
CA THR A 109 -3.95 22.88 -2.25
C THR A 109 -4.20 21.71 -3.20
N GLN A 110 -5.43 21.62 -3.69
CA GLN A 110 -5.85 20.54 -4.58
C GLN A 110 -5.21 20.73 -5.96
N SER A 111 -4.82 19.61 -6.59
CA SER A 111 -4.39 19.60 -7.97
C SER A 111 -5.60 19.79 -8.90
N GLU A 112 -5.42 20.47 -10.03
CA GLU A 112 -6.44 20.54 -11.09
C GLU A 112 -6.68 19.18 -11.74
N ASN A 113 -5.76 18.22 -11.58
CA ASN A 113 -5.88 16.88 -12.12
C ASN A 113 -6.72 15.98 -11.20
N THR A 114 -7.91 15.60 -11.65
CA THR A 114 -8.86 14.76 -10.91
C THR A 114 -8.27 13.40 -10.50
N HIS A 115 -7.45 12.77 -11.33
CA HIS A 115 -6.82 11.48 -11.01
C HIS A 115 -5.82 11.60 -9.86
N LEU A 116 -5.08 12.71 -9.80
CA LEU A 116 -4.17 12.99 -8.69
C LEU A 116 -4.95 13.27 -7.40
N ASN A 117 -6.07 13.97 -7.48
CA ASN A 117 -6.92 14.25 -6.33
C ASN A 117 -7.52 12.95 -5.77
N ILE A 118 -8.07 12.08 -6.61
CA ILE A 118 -8.61 10.77 -6.19
C ILE A 118 -7.50 9.92 -5.54
N ALA A 119 -6.30 9.93 -6.10
CA ALA A 119 -5.18 9.15 -5.59
C ALA A 119 -4.53 9.70 -4.31
N ARG A 120 -4.80 10.95 -3.94
CA ARG A 120 -4.10 11.64 -2.85
C ARG A 120 -4.97 12.00 -1.66
N TYR A 121 -6.28 12.23 -1.84
CA TYR A 121 -7.10 12.83 -0.79
C TYR A 121 -8.01 11.84 -0.06
N ALA A 122 -7.86 11.80 1.25
CA ALA A 122 -8.49 10.84 2.16
C ALA A 122 -10.03 10.93 2.24
N HIS A 123 -10.65 12.03 1.80
CA HIS A 123 -12.11 12.14 1.84
C HIS A 123 -12.83 11.16 0.89
N HIS A 124 -12.10 10.60 -0.10
CA HIS A 124 -12.62 9.55 -0.97
C HIS A 124 -12.60 8.16 -0.33
N LEU A 125 -11.87 7.96 0.77
CA LEU A 125 -11.77 6.69 1.48
C LEU A 125 -11.69 6.94 3.00
N PRO A 126 -12.81 7.22 3.68
CA PRO A 126 -12.84 7.45 5.12
C PRO A 126 -12.25 6.27 5.89
N ILE A 127 -11.25 6.52 6.73
CA ILE A 127 -10.44 5.47 7.39
C ILE A 127 -11.27 4.48 8.22
N ASP A 128 -12.30 4.96 8.92
CA ASP A 128 -13.16 4.10 9.73
C ASP A 128 -13.93 3.08 8.86
N SER A 129 -14.55 3.55 7.78
CA SER A 129 -15.28 2.71 6.81
C SER A 129 -14.33 1.74 6.11
N PHE A 130 -13.13 2.21 5.77
CA PHE A 130 -12.09 1.40 5.15
C PHE A 130 -11.67 0.24 6.05
N ILE A 131 -11.31 0.51 7.31
CA ILE A 131 -10.88 -0.52 8.26
C ILE A 131 -12.03 -1.49 8.58
N ALA A 132 -13.26 -1.00 8.70
CA ALA A 132 -14.43 -1.86 8.89
C ALA A 132 -14.66 -2.81 7.71
N LYS A 133 -14.43 -2.34 6.46
CA LYS A 133 -14.50 -3.18 5.27
C LYS A 133 -13.35 -4.19 5.22
N VAL A 134 -12.13 -3.78 5.52
CA VAL A 134 -10.96 -4.67 5.63
C VAL A 134 -11.26 -5.83 6.58
N LYS A 135 -11.83 -5.55 7.76
CA LYS A 135 -12.22 -6.59 8.72
C LYS A 135 -13.16 -7.64 8.11
N LYS A 136 -14.13 -7.21 7.33
CA LYS A 136 -15.11 -8.14 6.71
C LYS A 136 -14.47 -9.07 5.69
N LEU A 137 -13.37 -8.66 5.08
CA LEU A 137 -12.69 -9.37 4.01
C LEU A 137 -11.47 -10.18 4.47
N LEU A 138 -10.97 -9.97 5.69
CA LEU A 138 -9.85 -10.74 6.23
C LEU A 138 -10.29 -12.12 6.72
N THR A 139 -9.42 -13.13 6.52
CA THR A 139 -9.52 -14.42 7.22
C THR A 139 -9.37 -14.24 8.73
N PRO A 140 -9.78 -15.21 9.59
CA PRO A 140 -9.70 -15.09 11.06
C PRO A 140 -8.32 -14.81 11.62
N ARG A 141 -7.23 -15.06 10.86
CA ARG A 141 -5.83 -14.75 11.21
C ARG A 141 -5.17 -13.85 10.18
N GLY A 142 -5.98 -13.27 9.29
CA GLY A 142 -5.52 -12.43 8.21
C GLY A 142 -4.79 -11.17 8.71
N ARG A 143 -3.91 -10.65 7.87
CA ARG A 143 -3.13 -9.44 8.12
C ARG A 143 -3.59 -8.31 7.22
N PHE A 144 -3.68 -7.15 7.80
CA PHE A 144 -3.80 -5.89 7.08
C PHE A 144 -2.47 -5.13 7.21
N ILE A 145 -1.81 -4.85 6.07
CA ILE A 145 -0.53 -4.14 6.04
C ILE A 145 -0.66 -2.95 5.12
N PHE A 146 -0.38 -1.76 5.64
CA PHE A 146 -0.60 -0.53 4.90
C PHE A 146 0.37 0.57 5.35
N CYS A 147 0.49 1.62 4.54
CA CYS A 147 1.12 2.87 4.98
C CYS A 147 0.09 4.00 5.04
N TYR A 148 0.40 5.01 5.83
CA TYR A 148 -0.47 6.18 6.02
C TYR A 148 0.32 7.38 6.51
N ASP A 149 -0.34 8.57 6.55
CA ASP A 149 0.24 9.77 7.16
C ASP A 149 0.55 9.54 8.64
N ALA A 150 1.81 9.71 9.02
CA ALA A 150 2.28 9.52 10.40
C ALA A 150 1.58 10.44 11.42
N LYS A 151 1.09 11.60 10.98
CA LYS A 151 0.36 12.55 11.84
C LYS A 151 -1.00 12.04 12.30
N GLN A 152 -1.52 11.01 11.64
CA GLN A 152 -2.83 10.42 11.95
C GLN A 152 -2.73 9.07 12.66
N VAL A 153 -1.56 8.74 13.23
CA VAL A 153 -1.30 7.43 13.83
C VAL A 153 -2.25 7.11 14.99
N ASP A 154 -2.59 8.10 15.80
CA ASP A 154 -3.53 7.96 16.92
C ASP A 154 -4.93 7.52 16.43
N ARG A 155 -5.44 8.18 15.39
CA ARG A 155 -6.71 7.85 14.76
C ARG A 155 -6.68 6.45 14.12
N LEU A 156 -5.57 6.09 13.45
CA LEU A 156 -5.39 4.78 12.86
C LEU A 156 -5.43 3.67 13.90
N LEU A 157 -4.69 3.83 15.00
CA LEU A 157 -4.65 2.85 16.08
C LEU A 157 -6.02 2.71 16.76
N PHE A 158 -6.74 3.81 16.96
CA PHE A 158 -8.10 3.79 17.48
C PHE A 158 -9.04 3.01 16.57
N ALA A 159 -9.06 3.32 15.28
CA ALA A 159 -9.92 2.66 14.30
C ALA A 159 -9.62 1.15 14.17
N LEU A 160 -8.35 0.75 14.14
CA LEU A 160 -7.93 -0.65 14.14
C LEU A 160 -8.42 -1.38 15.40
N LYS A 161 -8.24 -0.79 16.58
CA LYS A 161 -8.67 -1.38 17.85
C LYS A 161 -10.19 -1.51 17.94
N LYS A 162 -10.94 -0.51 17.50
CA LYS A 162 -12.41 -0.53 17.42
C LYS A 162 -12.89 -1.74 16.59
N GLU A 163 -12.21 -2.05 15.51
CA GLU A 163 -12.56 -3.17 14.62
C GLU A 163 -11.91 -4.52 15.06
N LYS A 164 -11.21 -4.56 16.18
CA LYS A 164 -10.52 -5.75 16.70
C LYS A 164 -9.44 -6.31 15.75
N ILE A 165 -8.86 -5.43 14.94
CA ILE A 165 -7.65 -5.71 14.15
C ILE A 165 -6.48 -5.18 14.98
N ASN A 166 -5.67 -6.07 15.55
CA ASN A 166 -4.63 -5.68 16.48
C ASN A 166 -3.36 -5.25 15.75
N PRO A 167 -2.90 -3.98 15.88
CA PRO A 167 -1.61 -3.57 15.34
C PRO A 167 -0.48 -4.33 16.05
N GLU A 168 0.34 -5.04 15.28
CA GLU A 168 1.43 -5.89 15.80
C GLU A 168 2.82 -5.32 15.51
N VAL A 169 2.97 -4.61 14.40
CA VAL A 169 4.25 -4.01 14.02
C VAL A 169 3.99 -2.63 13.44
N MET A 170 4.78 -1.66 13.84
CA MET A 170 4.75 -0.30 13.31
C MET A 170 6.16 0.17 12.99
N ARG A 171 6.30 0.91 11.89
CA ARG A 171 7.55 1.51 11.47
C ARG A 171 7.31 2.89 10.88
N PHE A 172 8.02 3.89 11.38
CA PHE A 172 8.00 5.24 10.82
C PHE A 172 9.02 5.38 9.70
N VAL A 173 8.71 6.22 8.72
CA VAL A 173 9.60 6.56 7.61
C VAL A 173 9.93 8.04 7.68
N HIS A 174 11.21 8.36 7.82
CA HIS A 174 11.74 9.71 7.89
C HIS A 174 12.50 10.03 6.61
N SER A 175 12.30 11.22 6.06
CA SER A 175 13.12 11.67 4.93
C SER A 175 14.59 11.80 5.34
N LYS A 176 14.86 12.42 6.49
CA LYS A 176 16.16 12.49 7.17
C LYS A 176 15.95 12.26 8.67
N ILE A 177 17.00 11.90 9.39
CA ILE A 177 16.90 11.56 10.81
C ILE A 177 16.43 12.72 11.70
N ASP A 178 16.73 13.94 11.31
CA ASP A 178 16.37 15.19 12.00
C ASP A 178 15.01 15.77 11.55
N ARG A 179 14.29 15.08 10.66
CA ARG A 179 12.99 15.51 10.13
C ARG A 179 11.86 14.70 10.75
N GLU A 180 10.70 15.33 10.87
CA GLU A 180 9.47 14.62 11.28
C GLU A 180 9.16 13.47 10.31
N SER A 181 8.62 12.39 10.85
CA SER A 181 8.07 11.32 10.01
C SER A 181 6.85 11.80 9.28
N LYS A 182 6.79 11.50 7.98
CA LYS A 182 5.60 11.76 7.14
C LYS A 182 4.78 10.51 6.90
N LEU A 183 5.39 9.35 6.99
CA LEU A 183 4.77 8.08 6.68
C LEU A 183 4.93 7.10 7.84
N VAL A 184 3.88 6.36 8.12
CA VAL A 184 3.90 5.20 9.02
C VAL A 184 3.47 3.96 8.25
N MET A 185 4.18 2.86 8.44
CA MET A 185 3.81 1.53 7.96
C MET A 185 3.33 0.70 9.13
N ILE A 186 2.16 0.08 8.99
CA ILE A 186 1.52 -0.71 10.06
C ILE A 186 1.18 -2.09 9.53
N SER A 187 1.56 -3.13 10.29
CA SER A 187 1.03 -4.49 10.14
C SER A 187 0.12 -4.78 11.31
N ALA A 188 -1.16 -5.03 11.01
CA ALA A 188 -2.18 -5.37 11.98
C ALA A 188 -2.79 -6.74 11.65
N ARG A 189 -3.25 -7.49 12.65
CA ARG A 189 -3.76 -8.85 12.47
C ARG A 189 -5.08 -9.07 13.20
N MET A 190 -6.00 -9.75 12.50
CA MET A 190 -7.27 -10.17 13.07
C MET A 190 -7.07 -11.09 14.27
N ASN A 191 -7.86 -10.85 15.33
CA ASN A 191 -7.91 -11.69 16.54
C ASN A 191 -6.56 -11.93 17.23
N SER A 192 -5.56 -11.09 17.00
CA SER A 192 -4.29 -11.15 17.71
C SER A 192 -4.38 -10.46 19.08
N LYS A 193 -3.59 -10.96 20.03
CA LYS A 193 -3.39 -10.37 21.35
C LYS A 193 -1.93 -9.95 21.59
N SER A 194 -1.09 -10.00 20.55
CA SER A 194 0.33 -9.64 20.65
C SER A 194 0.50 -8.18 20.99
N LEU A 195 1.53 -7.87 21.78
CA LEU A 195 1.97 -6.48 21.97
C LEU A 195 2.56 -5.95 20.66
N MET A 196 2.37 -4.65 20.41
CA MET A 196 2.90 -3.99 19.24
C MET A 196 4.42 -3.79 19.37
N LYS A 197 5.14 -4.14 18.30
CA LYS A 197 6.57 -3.83 18.12
C LYS A 197 6.71 -2.55 17.32
N ILE A 198 7.49 -1.61 17.83
CA ILE A 198 7.89 -0.42 17.08
C ILE A 198 9.31 -0.67 16.57
N LEU A 199 9.46 -0.76 15.26
CA LEU A 199 10.76 -0.99 14.63
C LEU A 199 11.57 0.31 14.59
N ALA A 200 12.90 0.18 14.45
CA ALA A 200 13.75 1.32 14.13
C ALA A 200 13.21 2.05 12.90
N PRO A 201 13.27 3.39 12.85
CA PRO A 201 12.75 4.15 11.72
C PRO A 201 13.50 3.80 10.42
N LEU A 202 12.78 3.84 9.30
CA LEU A 202 13.43 3.88 8.00
C LEU A 202 13.83 5.33 7.72
N VAL A 203 15.11 5.61 7.64
CA VAL A 203 15.62 6.92 7.25
C VAL A 203 16.01 6.86 5.77
N VAL A 204 15.34 7.67 4.94
CA VAL A 204 15.49 7.56 3.47
C VAL A 204 16.81 8.13 3.00
N PHE A 205 17.16 9.32 3.46
CA PHE A 205 18.36 10.02 3.02
C PHE A 205 19.32 10.31 4.18
N ASN A 206 20.60 10.28 3.88
CA ASN A 206 21.63 10.82 4.76
C ASN A 206 21.67 12.37 4.72
N ASN A 207 22.61 12.98 5.43
CA ASN A 207 22.74 14.44 5.49
C ASN A 207 23.05 15.08 4.11
N GLU A 208 23.69 14.35 3.22
CA GLU A 208 24.07 14.79 1.86
C GLU A 208 22.94 14.58 0.84
N SER A 209 21.76 14.13 1.30
CA SER A 209 20.60 13.81 0.46
C SER A 209 20.83 12.61 -0.49
N ILE A 210 21.74 11.71 -0.12
CA ILE A 210 21.97 10.42 -0.77
C ILE A 210 21.12 9.38 -0.05
N TYR A 211 20.58 8.41 -0.77
CA TYR A 211 19.84 7.31 -0.16
C TYR A 211 20.69 6.55 0.85
N ASN A 212 20.16 6.30 2.05
CA ASN A 212 20.75 5.37 2.98
C ASN A 212 20.69 3.94 2.45
N ASP A 213 21.62 3.09 2.90
CA ASP A 213 21.76 1.71 2.43
C ASP A 213 20.46 0.91 2.46
N GLU A 214 19.67 1.05 3.53
CA GLU A 214 18.40 0.33 3.65
C GLU A 214 17.39 0.78 2.59
N ALA A 215 17.25 2.08 2.38
CA ALA A 215 16.37 2.62 1.35
C ALA A 215 16.85 2.22 -0.06
N GLN A 216 18.14 2.28 -0.32
CA GLN A 216 18.74 1.85 -1.57
C GLN A 216 18.53 0.37 -1.82
N ASN A 217 18.72 -0.48 -0.81
CA ASN A 217 18.49 -1.93 -0.90
C ASN A 217 17.03 -2.26 -1.22
N ALA A 218 16.05 -1.50 -0.71
CA ALA A 218 14.65 -1.67 -1.07
C ALA A 218 14.41 -1.42 -2.58
N PHE A 219 15.03 -0.39 -3.16
CA PHE A 219 14.97 -0.14 -4.61
C PHE A 219 15.68 -1.22 -5.42
N ILE A 220 16.86 -1.66 -4.99
CA ILE A 220 17.61 -2.74 -5.66
C ILE A 220 16.78 -4.03 -5.65
N LYS A 221 16.19 -4.38 -4.53
CA LYS A 221 15.31 -5.55 -4.38
C LYS A 221 14.06 -5.45 -5.27
N ALA A 222 13.45 -4.27 -5.35
CA ALA A 222 12.32 -4.03 -6.24
C ALA A 222 12.72 -4.26 -7.71
N GLY A 223 13.88 -3.80 -8.14
CA GLY A 223 14.46 -4.05 -9.46
C GLY A 223 13.51 -3.68 -10.61
N THR A 224 12.86 -2.52 -10.51
CA THR A 224 11.85 -2.07 -11.48
C THR A 224 12.46 -1.16 -12.54
N HIS A 225 12.03 -1.35 -13.78
CA HIS A 225 12.28 -0.44 -14.90
C HIS A 225 10.95 0.21 -15.26
N SER A 226 10.82 1.48 -14.92
CA SER A 226 9.61 2.27 -15.19
C SER A 226 9.61 2.79 -16.62
N ILE A 227 8.51 2.56 -17.32
CA ILE A 227 8.27 3.06 -18.68
C ILE A 227 7.06 3.98 -18.59
N LYS A 228 7.22 5.24 -18.99
CA LYS A 228 6.10 6.17 -19.13
C LYS A 228 5.53 6.07 -20.53
N GLY A 229 4.24 5.84 -20.65
CA GLY A 229 3.54 5.73 -21.91
C GLY A 229 2.05 5.70 -21.69
N ASP A 230 1.30 6.27 -22.63
CA ASP A 230 -0.17 6.15 -22.66
C ASP A 230 -0.54 4.83 -23.31
N TYR A 231 -1.53 4.17 -22.70
CA TYR A 231 -1.97 2.83 -23.10
C TYR A 231 -3.41 2.88 -23.60
#